data_d96b1bdd62ae38b574dc8cc0273816ba
#
_entry.id   d96b1bdd62ae38b574dc8cc0273816ba
#
_cell.length_a   1.000
_cell.length_b   1.000
_cell.length_c   1.000
_cell.angle_alpha   90.00
_cell.angle_beta   90.00
_cell.angle_gamma   90.00
#
_symmetry.space_group_name_H-M   'P 1'
#
loop_
_entity.id
_entity.type
_entity.pdbx_description
1 polymer ?
#
loop_
_entity_poly.entity_id
_entity_poly.type
_entity_poly.pdbx_seq_one_letter_code
_entity_poly.pdbx_strand_id
1 'polypeptide(L)'
;MAKRILVPLGGRDRDEAILPIVEALGRASGSTVRLLRVFPVPQNVMAPNGRVVVYVDQEMARLTGEGLADLKAGEARLDGVAVDSVVRFGEPREEILLEADAFSADLIALTTADGHWLRRTLFPGVADRVAGKAAVPTLVLRM
;
A
#
# COMPACT_ATOMS: atom_id res chain seq x y z
N MET A 1 -23.06 1.12 -6.45
CA MET A 1 -22.04 0.13 -6.05
C MET A 1 -20.92 0.86 -5.31
N ALA A 2 -20.60 0.41 -4.11
CA ALA A 2 -19.50 1.04 -3.35
C ALA A 2 -18.17 0.74 -4.04
N LYS A 3 -17.38 1.77 -4.27
CA LYS A 3 -16.06 1.63 -4.85
C LYS A 3 -15.02 1.35 -3.76
N ARG A 4 -13.91 0.75 -4.15
CA ARG A 4 -12.82 0.40 -3.25
C ARG A 4 -11.54 1.08 -3.70
N ILE A 5 -10.95 1.86 -2.81
CA ILE A 5 -9.74 2.62 -3.08
C ILE A 5 -8.61 2.04 -2.22
N LEU A 6 -7.54 1.60 -2.86
CA LEU A 6 -6.34 1.13 -2.18
C LEU A 6 -5.33 2.28 -2.14
N VAL A 7 -4.79 2.54 -0.95
CA VAL A 7 -3.85 3.65 -0.73
C VAL A 7 -2.56 3.15 -0.10
N PRO A 8 -1.54 2.87 -0.91
CA PRO A 8 -0.21 2.54 -0.37
C PRO A 8 0.43 3.75 0.30
N LEU A 9 0.93 3.56 1.52
CA LEU A 9 1.64 4.59 2.30
C LEU A 9 3.00 4.04 2.70
N GLY A 10 4.07 4.71 2.28
CA GLY A 10 5.44 4.27 2.54
C GLY A 10 6.05 4.73 3.86
N GLY A 11 5.27 5.42 4.69
CA GLY A 11 5.78 5.94 5.96
C GLY A 11 6.56 7.24 5.85
N ARG A 12 6.47 7.91 4.72
CA ARG A 12 7.08 9.23 4.50
C ARG A 12 6.01 10.29 4.54
N ASP A 13 6.35 11.48 5.02
CA ASP A 13 5.39 12.59 5.10
C ASP A 13 4.72 12.88 3.75
N ARG A 14 5.49 12.83 2.67
CA ARG A 14 4.95 13.06 1.33
C ARG A 14 3.90 12.03 0.92
N ASP A 15 4.00 10.81 1.43
CA ASP A 15 3.04 9.75 1.07
C ASP A 15 1.66 10.07 1.61
N GLU A 16 1.58 10.81 2.69
CA GLU A 16 0.32 11.22 3.31
C GLU A 16 -0.37 12.37 2.58
N ALA A 17 0.34 13.04 1.66
CA ALA A 17 -0.24 14.13 0.88
C ALA A 17 -1.43 13.69 0.02
N ILE A 18 -1.55 12.40 -0.27
CA ILE A 18 -2.68 11.84 -1.01
C ILE A 18 -3.96 11.77 -0.17
N LEU A 19 -3.84 11.76 1.17
CA LEU A 19 -4.98 11.51 2.05
C LEU A 19 -6.13 12.53 1.91
N PRO A 20 -5.89 13.85 1.81
CA PRO A 20 -6.98 14.79 1.58
C PRO A 20 -7.75 14.53 0.29
N ILE A 21 -7.04 14.09 -0.76
CA ILE A 21 -7.65 13.77 -2.04
C ILE A 21 -8.50 12.50 -1.90
N VAL A 22 -7.97 11.48 -1.24
CA VAL A 22 -8.68 10.22 -0.98
C VAL A 22 -9.92 10.47 -0.13
N GLU A 23 -9.83 11.32 0.88
CA GLU A 23 -10.98 11.69 1.70
C GLU A 23 -12.08 12.30 0.85
N ALA A 24 -11.75 13.28 0.02
CA ALA A 24 -12.72 13.93 -0.85
C ALA A 24 -13.37 12.93 -1.82
N LEU A 25 -12.57 12.08 -2.45
CA LEU A 25 -13.07 11.04 -3.37
C LEU A 25 -13.93 10.01 -2.64
N GLY A 26 -13.49 9.56 -1.48
CA GLY A 26 -14.19 8.56 -0.70
C GLY A 26 -15.54 9.06 -0.22
N ARG A 27 -15.62 10.31 0.24
CA ARG A 27 -16.88 10.93 0.66
C ARG A 27 -17.84 11.11 -0.51
N ALA A 28 -17.33 11.58 -1.64
CA ALA A 28 -18.15 11.85 -2.82
C ALA A 28 -18.72 10.56 -3.44
N SER A 29 -17.96 9.48 -3.42
CA SER A 29 -18.33 8.22 -4.07
C SER A 29 -18.90 7.17 -3.12
N GLY A 30 -18.86 7.41 -1.80
CA GLY A 30 -19.23 6.39 -0.81
C GLY A 30 -18.30 5.20 -0.82
N SER A 31 -17.02 5.41 -1.14
CA SER A 31 -16.04 4.34 -1.26
C SER A 31 -15.56 3.82 0.09
N THR A 32 -15.11 2.56 0.10
CA THR A 32 -14.31 2.00 1.19
C THR A 32 -12.84 2.19 0.83
N VAL A 33 -12.05 2.65 1.79
CA VAL A 33 -10.61 2.90 1.61
C VAL A 33 -9.82 1.87 2.40
N ARG A 34 -8.77 1.34 1.80
CA ARG A 34 -7.81 0.49 2.49
C ARG A 34 -6.43 1.11 2.41
N LEU A 35 -5.85 1.39 3.58
CA LEU A 35 -4.48 1.87 3.68
C LEU A 35 -3.55 0.66 3.73
N LEU A 36 -2.48 0.72 2.97
CA LEU A 36 -1.54 -0.39 2.86
C LEU A 36 -0.12 0.07 3.18
N ARG A 37 0.57 -0.67 4.03
CA ARG A 37 2.00 -0.54 4.25
C ARG A 37 2.68 -1.82 3.82
N VAL A 38 3.72 -1.70 3.00
CA VAL A 38 4.53 -2.84 2.60
C VAL A 38 5.94 -2.68 3.16
N PHE A 39 6.38 -3.70 3.90
CA PHE A 39 7.76 -3.77 4.38
C PHE A 39 8.51 -4.83 3.58
N PRO A 40 9.83 -4.66 3.38
CA PRO A 40 10.64 -5.76 2.88
C PRO A 40 10.62 -6.92 3.88
N VAL A 41 10.73 -8.15 3.38
CA VAL A 41 10.81 -9.31 4.26
C VAL A 41 12.08 -9.20 5.11
N PRO A 42 11.98 -9.20 6.45
CA PRO A 42 13.16 -9.11 7.29
C PRO A 42 13.99 -10.37 7.17
N GLN A 43 15.28 -10.25 7.45
CA GLN A 43 16.20 -11.36 7.49
C GLN A 43 16.67 -11.58 8.93
N ASN A 44 17.06 -12.82 9.25
CA ASN A 44 17.68 -13.10 10.53
C ASN A 44 18.98 -12.31 10.65
N VAL A 45 19.16 -11.63 11.77
CA VAL A 45 20.39 -10.91 12.07
C VAL A 45 21.29 -11.86 12.89
N MET A 46 22.48 -12.15 12.37
CA MET A 46 23.43 -13.06 12.99
C MET A 46 24.48 -12.27 13.78
N ALA A 47 24.78 -12.75 14.99
CA ALA A 47 25.91 -12.24 15.75
C ALA A 47 27.24 -12.81 15.18
N PRO A 48 28.40 -12.22 15.49
CA PRO A 48 29.69 -12.71 15.01
C PRO A 48 29.98 -14.16 15.36
N ASN A 49 29.36 -14.70 16.43
CA ASN A 49 29.51 -16.08 16.86
C ASN A 49 28.54 -17.06 16.17
N GLY A 50 27.82 -16.61 15.12
CA GLY A 50 26.85 -17.42 14.40
C GLY A 50 25.49 -17.56 15.05
N ARG A 51 25.25 -16.91 16.19
CA ARG A 51 23.93 -16.93 16.84
C ARG A 51 22.97 -15.97 16.14
N VAL A 52 21.71 -16.40 16.01
CA VAL A 52 20.65 -15.53 15.52
C VAL A 52 20.26 -14.55 16.64
N VAL A 53 20.42 -13.25 16.36
CA VAL A 53 20.12 -12.18 17.32
C VAL A 53 18.67 -11.72 17.18
N VAL A 54 18.17 -11.65 15.92
CA VAL A 54 16.80 -11.27 15.62
C VAL A 54 16.20 -12.31 14.69
N TYR A 55 15.05 -12.83 15.08
CA TYR A 55 14.31 -13.81 14.29
C TYR A 55 13.33 -13.11 13.35
N VAL A 56 13.16 -13.65 12.15
CA VAL A 56 12.30 -13.09 11.10
C VAL A 56 10.86 -12.91 11.59
N ASP A 57 10.30 -13.93 12.21
CA ASP A 57 8.91 -13.89 12.69
C ASP A 57 8.68 -12.85 13.79
N GLN A 58 9.65 -12.68 14.68
CA GLN A 58 9.58 -11.65 15.71
C GLN A 58 9.67 -10.25 15.10
N GLU A 59 10.55 -10.08 14.15
CA GLU A 59 10.71 -8.79 13.45
C GLU A 59 9.46 -8.47 12.63
N MET A 60 8.88 -9.45 11.97
CA MET A 60 7.64 -9.26 11.23
C MET A 60 6.50 -8.85 12.16
N ALA A 61 6.41 -9.47 13.34
CA ALA A 61 5.40 -9.10 14.33
C ALA A 61 5.58 -7.67 14.83
N ARG A 62 6.84 -7.27 15.09
CA ARG A 62 7.16 -5.91 15.52
C ARG A 62 6.80 -4.89 14.43
N LEU A 63 7.21 -5.13 13.19
CA LEU A 63 6.92 -4.25 12.07
C LEU A 63 5.42 -4.17 11.76
N THR A 64 4.71 -5.28 11.89
CA THR A 64 3.25 -5.29 11.71
C THR A 64 2.58 -4.36 12.71
N GLY A 65 2.95 -4.46 13.99
CA GLY A 65 2.40 -3.58 15.04
C GLY A 65 2.73 -2.12 14.78
N GLU A 66 3.98 -1.83 14.43
CA GLU A 66 4.44 -0.47 14.12
C GLU A 66 3.73 0.09 12.90
N GLY A 67 3.63 -0.70 11.83
CA GLY A 67 2.96 -0.30 10.60
C GLY A 67 1.48 -0.05 10.79
N LEU A 68 0.79 -0.91 11.55
CA LEU A 68 -0.63 -0.72 11.84
C LEU A 68 -0.87 0.53 12.69
N ALA A 69 0.03 0.84 13.62
CA ALA A 69 -0.07 2.07 14.42
C ALA A 69 0.07 3.31 13.53
N ASP A 70 1.02 3.30 12.61
CA ASP A 70 1.22 4.39 11.65
C ASP A 70 -0.01 4.55 10.74
N LEU A 71 -0.52 3.45 10.22
CA LEU A 71 -1.70 3.47 9.35
C LEU A 71 -2.94 3.96 10.10
N LYS A 72 -3.07 3.62 11.36
CA LYS A 72 -4.17 4.07 12.19
C LYS A 72 -4.20 5.60 12.33
N ALA A 73 -3.03 6.21 12.42
CA ALA A 73 -2.92 7.67 12.39
C ALA A 73 -3.42 8.25 11.06
N GLY A 74 -3.13 7.56 9.95
CA GLY A 74 -3.68 7.91 8.64
C GLY A 74 -5.19 7.75 8.55
N GLU A 75 -5.73 6.67 9.14
CA GLU A 75 -7.19 6.46 9.19
C GLU A 75 -7.91 7.60 9.88
N ALA A 76 -7.31 8.13 10.95
CA ALA A 76 -7.88 9.25 11.70
C ALA A 76 -8.00 10.53 10.86
N ARG A 77 -7.28 10.63 9.76
CA ARG A 77 -7.33 11.77 8.85
C ARG A 77 -8.40 11.62 7.78
N LEU A 78 -9.04 10.46 7.68
CA LEU A 78 -10.08 10.17 6.69
C LEU A 78 -11.45 10.22 7.36
N ASP A 79 -11.95 11.43 7.59
CA ASP A 79 -13.22 11.64 8.25
C ASP A 79 -14.39 11.38 7.29
N GLY A 80 -15.39 10.64 7.77
CA GLY A 80 -16.57 10.34 6.98
C GLY A 80 -16.37 9.27 5.90
N VAL A 81 -15.30 8.50 5.97
CA VAL A 81 -14.96 7.45 5.00
C VAL A 81 -14.78 6.13 5.75
N ALA A 82 -15.35 5.06 5.22
CA ALA A 82 -15.08 3.72 5.75
C ALA A 82 -13.64 3.33 5.38
N VAL A 83 -12.80 3.06 6.39
CA VAL A 83 -11.38 2.80 6.17
C VAL A 83 -10.88 1.64 7.03
N ASP A 84 -10.01 0.83 6.46
CA ASP A 84 -9.24 -0.17 7.21
C ASP A 84 -7.77 -0.13 6.77
N SER A 85 -6.93 -0.93 7.41
CA SER A 85 -5.50 -0.93 7.19
C SER A 85 -4.96 -2.34 7.11
N VAL A 86 -3.97 -2.55 6.25
CA VAL A 86 -3.31 -3.84 6.05
C VAL A 86 -1.80 -3.62 5.96
N VAL A 87 -1.03 -4.52 6.58
CA VAL A 87 0.41 -4.59 6.44
C VAL A 87 0.77 -5.85 5.66
N ARG A 88 1.64 -5.72 4.68
CA ARG A 88 2.16 -6.84 3.89
C ARG A 88 3.68 -6.81 3.89
N PHE A 89 4.28 -7.95 3.59
CA PHE A 89 5.74 -8.09 3.49
C PHE A 89 6.09 -8.63 2.12
N GLY A 90 7.07 -8.02 1.47
CA GLY A 90 7.53 -8.43 0.15
C GLY A 90 8.07 -7.27 -0.65
N GLU A 91 8.13 -7.43 -1.95
CA GLU A 91 8.50 -6.36 -2.86
C GLU A 91 7.30 -5.41 -3.00
N PRO A 92 7.48 -4.10 -2.75
CA PRO A 92 6.34 -3.17 -2.68
C PRO A 92 5.41 -3.20 -3.88
N ARG A 93 5.95 -3.24 -5.08
CA ARG A 93 5.14 -3.21 -6.31
C ARG A 93 4.27 -4.45 -6.44
N GLU A 94 4.87 -5.61 -6.18
CA GLU A 94 4.15 -6.88 -6.25
C GLU A 94 3.06 -6.94 -5.20
N GLU A 95 3.37 -6.52 -3.97
CA GLU A 95 2.43 -6.58 -2.85
C GLU A 95 1.28 -5.60 -3.03
N ILE A 96 1.54 -4.42 -3.62
CA ILE A 96 0.48 -3.46 -3.94
C ILE A 96 -0.50 -4.10 -4.94
N LEU A 97 0.01 -4.74 -5.99
CA LEU A 97 -0.84 -5.38 -6.99
C LEU A 97 -1.61 -6.58 -6.42
N LEU A 98 -0.96 -7.37 -5.57
CA LEU A 98 -1.61 -8.50 -4.91
C LEU A 98 -2.73 -8.02 -3.98
N GLU A 99 -2.50 -6.94 -3.23
CA GLU A 99 -3.52 -6.40 -2.35
C GLU A 99 -4.65 -5.74 -3.14
N ALA A 100 -4.33 -5.07 -4.24
CA ALA A 100 -5.36 -4.50 -5.12
C ALA A 100 -6.30 -5.60 -5.62
N ASP A 101 -5.76 -6.74 -5.99
CA ASP A 101 -6.55 -7.89 -6.42
C ASP A 101 -7.37 -8.47 -5.27
N ALA A 102 -6.74 -8.71 -4.12
CA ALA A 102 -7.39 -9.27 -2.94
C ALA A 102 -8.52 -8.38 -2.41
N PHE A 103 -8.34 -7.07 -2.47
CA PHE A 103 -9.33 -6.08 -2.04
C PHE A 103 -10.39 -5.81 -3.12
N SER A 104 -10.16 -6.26 -4.34
CA SER A 104 -10.94 -5.89 -5.53
C SER A 104 -10.98 -4.37 -5.70
N ALA A 105 -9.82 -3.75 -5.64
CA ALA A 105 -9.71 -2.31 -5.74
C ALA A 105 -10.16 -1.80 -7.11
N ASP A 106 -10.94 -0.74 -7.12
CA ASP A 106 -11.34 -0.03 -8.32
C ASP A 106 -10.38 1.10 -8.67
N LEU A 107 -9.60 1.54 -7.69
CA LEU A 107 -8.64 2.63 -7.84
C LEU A 107 -7.48 2.40 -6.87
N ILE A 108 -6.27 2.68 -7.34
CA ILE A 108 -5.09 2.81 -6.48
C ILE A 108 -4.73 4.28 -6.44
N ALA A 109 -4.58 4.85 -5.26
CA ALA A 109 -4.21 6.26 -5.08
C ALA A 109 -2.92 6.34 -4.27
N LEU A 110 -1.89 6.98 -4.82
CA LEU A 110 -0.59 7.05 -4.15
C LEU A 110 0.16 8.32 -4.49
N THR A 111 1.15 8.63 -3.66
CA THR A 111 2.10 9.71 -3.88
C THR A 111 3.44 9.12 -4.26
N THR A 112 4.12 9.73 -5.21
CA THR A 112 5.46 9.29 -5.61
C THR A 112 6.35 10.49 -5.94
N ALA A 113 7.64 10.36 -5.65
CA ALA A 113 8.66 11.29 -6.13
C ALA A 113 9.15 10.89 -7.52
N ASP A 114 9.12 9.59 -7.82
CA ASP A 114 9.56 9.04 -9.09
C ASP A 114 8.47 8.12 -9.64
N GLY A 115 7.86 8.53 -10.74
CA GLY A 115 6.83 7.76 -11.40
C GLY A 115 7.33 6.63 -12.28
N HIS A 116 8.64 6.48 -12.42
CA HIS A 116 9.22 5.53 -13.37
C HIS A 116 8.84 4.07 -13.09
N TRP A 117 8.91 3.64 -11.82
CA TRP A 117 8.55 2.29 -11.47
C TRP A 117 7.04 2.02 -11.61
N LEU A 118 6.20 3.06 -11.50
CA LEU A 118 4.76 2.92 -11.69
C LEU A 118 4.42 2.47 -13.11
N ARG A 119 5.09 3.06 -14.10
CA ARG A 119 4.87 2.71 -15.49
C ARG A 119 5.21 1.25 -15.77
N ARG A 120 6.24 0.73 -15.09
CA ARG A 120 6.67 -0.64 -15.28
C ARG A 120 5.75 -1.65 -14.60
N THR A 121 5.13 -1.25 -13.51
CA THR A 121 4.48 -2.18 -12.57
C THR A 121 2.96 -2.05 -12.57
N LEU A 122 2.46 -0.82 -12.44
CA LEU A 122 1.02 -0.58 -12.33
C LEU A 122 0.36 -0.38 -13.70
N PHE A 123 1.16 -0.15 -14.73
CA PHE A 123 0.69 -0.10 -16.11
C PHE A 123 1.31 -1.26 -16.87
N PRO A 124 0.72 -2.46 -16.78
CA PRO A 124 1.27 -3.63 -17.44
C PRO A 124 1.30 -3.47 -18.96
N GLY A 125 2.23 -4.17 -19.60
CA GLY A 125 2.36 -4.15 -21.03
C GLY A 125 1.19 -4.81 -21.75
N VAL A 126 1.25 -4.79 -23.09
CA VAL A 126 0.20 -5.34 -23.93
C VAL A 126 -0.08 -6.81 -23.65
N ALA A 127 0.95 -7.58 -23.31
CA ALA A 127 0.80 -9.00 -23.01
C ALA A 127 -0.12 -9.25 -21.82
N ASP A 128 -0.02 -8.41 -20.78
CA ASP A 128 -0.85 -8.54 -19.59
C ASP A 128 -2.31 -8.17 -19.89
N ARG A 129 -2.53 -7.23 -20.78
CA ARG A 129 -3.87 -6.87 -21.24
C ARG A 129 -4.51 -8.00 -22.03
N VAL A 130 -3.75 -8.67 -22.87
CA VAL A 130 -4.21 -9.82 -23.65
C VAL A 130 -4.61 -10.97 -22.73
N ALA A 131 -3.94 -11.13 -21.60
CA ALA A 131 -4.30 -12.14 -20.60
C ALA A 131 -5.59 -11.81 -19.83
N GLY A 132 -6.29 -10.72 -20.17
CA GLY A 132 -7.55 -10.36 -19.55
C GLY A 132 -7.42 -9.64 -18.21
N LYS A 133 -6.20 -9.27 -17.82
CA LYS A 133 -5.94 -8.52 -16.59
C LYS A 133 -5.93 -7.03 -16.90
N ALA A 134 -7.05 -6.38 -16.68
CA ALA A 134 -7.11 -4.93 -16.79
C ALA A 134 -6.26 -4.31 -15.67
N ALA A 135 -5.43 -3.34 -16.00
CA ALA A 135 -4.73 -2.56 -15.00
C ALA A 135 -5.74 -1.79 -14.15
N VAL A 136 -5.55 -1.81 -12.83
CA VAL A 136 -6.39 -0.99 -11.95
C VAL A 136 -6.06 0.48 -12.20
N PRO A 137 -7.06 1.34 -12.42
CA PRO A 137 -6.79 2.78 -12.56
C PRO A 137 -6.00 3.30 -11.38
N THR A 138 -5.02 4.16 -11.66
CA THR A 138 -4.13 4.66 -10.62
C THR A 138 -4.09 6.19 -10.65
N LEU A 139 -4.39 6.79 -9.50
CA LEU A 139 -4.23 8.22 -9.27
C LEU A 139 -2.86 8.44 -8.62
N VAL A 140 -2.03 9.24 -9.27
CA VAL A 140 -0.68 9.51 -8.80
C VAL A 140 -0.54 10.99 -8.46
N LEU A 141 -0.17 11.28 -7.22
CA LEU A 141 0.22 12.61 -6.80
C LEU A 141 1.75 12.68 -6.83
N ARG A 142 2.28 13.55 -7.66
CA ARG A 142 3.72 13.79 -7.72
C ARG A 142 4.13 14.89 -6.79
N MET A 143 5.15 14.57 -6.00
CA MET A 143 5.72 15.54 -5.07
C MET A 143 7.20 15.77 -5.38
#